data_07083d13b739513910d520160940304e
#
_entry.id   07083d13b739513910d520160940304e
#
_cell.length_a   1.000
_cell.length_b   1.000
_cell.length_c   1.000
_cell.angle_alpha   90.00
_cell.angle_beta   90.00
_cell.angle_gamma   90.00
#
_symmetry.space_group_name_H-M   'P 1'
#
loop_
_entity.id
_entity.type
_entity.pdbx_description
1 polymer ?
#
loop_
_entity_poly.entity_id
_entity_poly.type
_entity_poly.pdbx_seq_one_letter_code
_entity_poly.pdbx_strand_id
1 'polypeptide(L)'
;MKKRVLISVLMITLITFGGLFAQGGQEAAGGASGKVINAKLASEEIEGDFMTVWANNFADYMKEQTDGQFDLEVYPYGTLGDTRDINELAQIGVVEFVFTDFAWISAFVPEVQVLSLHYLWPKDRMPEVLEWVVENGEIMPFLDKAFRKNGLVPLGIVYEGWQWLTAKPKAVTLDDLQGMKTRVMGSKLLVEDYRAYGMSPTPMSYGEVYSGLQTGLIDAQVNPLFADYSMKFYEVTNYFTQMWAEPFLGIPTVNMQFYDQLPEDMQKMMKKFFLENIINAAEWIDARNAGDRKKIEEEKPDIVWTEWDKEEISKAKKMAESVWNDKYPGIAGDGAVEALKILLRDIENAKAALGVE
;
A
#
# COMPACT_ATOMS: atom_id res chain seq x y z
N MET A 1 20.55 68.37 -3.06
CA MET A 1 19.77 69.22 -3.98
C MET A 1 18.54 68.49 -4.41
N LYS A 2 17.41 68.86 -3.89
CA LYS A 2 16.12 69.29 -4.48
C LYS A 2 15.54 68.26 -5.48
N LYS A 3 14.49 67.48 -5.00
CA LYS A 3 13.06 67.69 -5.30
C LYS A 3 12.64 67.34 -6.74
N ARG A 4 11.69 66.39 -6.95
CA ARG A 4 10.27 66.76 -7.06
C ARG A 4 9.36 65.49 -7.09
N VAL A 5 8.37 65.51 -6.21
CA VAL A 5 7.13 64.78 -6.17
C VAL A 5 6.24 65.26 -7.33
N LEU A 6 5.54 64.33 -7.99
CA LEU A 6 4.32 64.69 -8.74
C LEU A 6 3.23 63.65 -8.42
N ILE A 7 2.25 64.13 -7.70
CA ILE A 7 0.93 63.59 -7.48
C ILE A 7 0.08 63.97 -8.71
N SER A 8 -0.63 63.04 -9.27
CA SER A 8 -1.75 63.35 -10.17
C SER A 8 -3.00 62.58 -9.72
N VAL A 9 -3.96 63.36 -9.40
CA VAL A 9 -5.29 63.11 -8.88
C VAL A 9 -6.27 62.88 -10.03
N LEU A 10 -7.07 61.83 -9.91
CA LEU A 10 -8.51 61.71 -10.13
C LEU A 10 -9.16 62.27 -11.40
N MET A 11 -9.92 61.44 -12.06
CA MET A 11 -11.29 61.82 -12.46
C MET A 11 -12.23 60.61 -12.56
N ILE A 12 -13.26 60.61 -11.72
CA ILE A 12 -14.45 59.77 -11.75
C ILE A 12 -15.36 60.34 -12.83
N THR A 13 -15.85 59.48 -13.73
CA THR A 13 -17.01 59.86 -14.56
C THR A 13 -18.04 58.78 -14.44
N LEU A 14 -19.12 59.09 -13.70
CA LEU A 14 -20.40 58.36 -13.72
C LEU A 14 -21.09 58.64 -15.07
N ILE A 15 -21.46 57.60 -15.79
CA ILE A 15 -22.46 57.70 -16.84
C ILE A 15 -23.55 56.67 -16.55
N THR A 16 -24.67 57.15 -16.10
CA THR A 16 -25.94 56.46 -16.07
C THR A 16 -26.59 56.51 -17.45
N PHE A 17 -26.93 55.41 -18.06
CA PHE A 17 -27.96 55.36 -19.08
C PHE A 17 -28.79 54.08 -18.94
N GLY A 18 -29.97 54.25 -18.89
CA GLY A 18 -31.22 53.64 -18.76
C GLY A 18 -31.51 52.51 -19.74
N GLY A 19 -32.42 51.70 -19.30
CA GLY A 19 -32.78 50.39 -19.76
C GLY A 19 -33.42 50.31 -21.15
N LEU A 20 -33.39 49.11 -21.67
CA LEU A 20 -34.40 48.61 -22.59
C LEU A 20 -34.53 47.08 -22.41
N PHE A 21 -35.73 46.64 -22.11
CA PHE A 21 -36.13 45.24 -22.07
C PHE A 21 -36.00 44.63 -23.47
N ALA A 22 -35.36 43.44 -23.54
CA ALA A 22 -35.61 42.49 -24.62
C ALA A 22 -35.68 41.09 -24.02
N GLN A 23 -36.77 40.45 -24.27
CA GLN A 23 -37.21 39.14 -23.86
C GLN A 23 -36.57 38.05 -24.74
N GLY A 24 -36.23 36.93 -24.17
CA GLY A 24 -36.15 35.67 -24.91
C GLY A 24 -34.76 35.12 -25.17
N GLY A 25 -34.31 34.23 -24.32
CA GLY A 25 -33.21 33.30 -24.53
C GLY A 25 -33.15 32.36 -23.31
N GLN A 26 -33.64 31.12 -23.48
CA GLN A 26 -33.45 30.06 -22.52
C GLN A 26 -31.92 29.83 -22.41
N GLU A 27 -31.31 30.36 -21.36
CA GLU A 27 -29.99 29.94 -20.97
C GLU A 27 -30.07 28.51 -20.46
N ALA A 28 -29.41 27.61 -21.17
CA ALA A 28 -29.10 26.28 -20.71
C ALA A 28 -28.50 26.37 -19.29
N ALA A 29 -29.00 25.54 -18.40
CA ALA A 29 -28.52 25.41 -17.04
C ALA A 29 -27.01 25.20 -17.08
N GLY A 30 -26.29 26.28 -16.78
CA GLY A 30 -24.85 26.20 -16.48
C GLY A 30 -24.68 25.30 -15.27
N GLY A 31 -23.96 24.21 -15.44
CA GLY A 31 -23.56 23.33 -14.35
C GLY A 31 -22.95 24.17 -13.22
N ALA A 32 -23.38 23.94 -12.02
CA ALA A 32 -22.79 24.54 -10.83
C ALA A 32 -21.30 24.21 -10.84
N SER A 33 -20.45 25.20 -11.13
CA SER A 33 -19.01 25.09 -10.94
C SER A 33 -18.74 24.96 -9.44
N GLY A 34 -18.82 23.74 -8.94
CA GLY A 34 -18.41 23.39 -7.59
C GLY A 34 -16.92 23.71 -7.44
N LYS A 35 -16.51 24.14 -6.24
CA LYS A 35 -15.11 24.37 -5.94
C LYS A 35 -14.36 23.04 -6.12
N VAL A 36 -13.30 23.03 -6.95
CA VAL A 36 -12.44 21.87 -7.11
C VAL A 36 -11.79 21.50 -5.76
N ILE A 37 -11.89 20.26 -5.40
CA ILE A 37 -11.22 19.68 -4.22
C ILE A 37 -9.85 19.23 -4.68
N ASN A 38 -8.80 19.89 -4.18
CA ASN A 38 -7.42 19.49 -4.44
C ASN A 38 -6.92 18.66 -3.28
N ALA A 39 -6.30 17.53 -3.58
CA ALA A 39 -5.74 16.62 -2.60
C ALA A 39 -4.37 16.09 -3.06
N LYS A 40 -3.58 15.61 -2.10
CA LYS A 40 -2.25 15.02 -2.32
C LYS A 40 -2.25 13.57 -1.88
N LEU A 41 -1.62 12.72 -2.68
CA LEU A 41 -1.40 11.33 -2.38
C LEU A 41 0.11 11.04 -2.37
N ALA A 42 0.62 10.52 -1.27
CA ALA A 42 1.98 10.01 -1.19
C ALA A 42 1.98 8.48 -1.40
N SER A 43 2.83 7.99 -2.29
CA SER A 43 3.03 6.57 -2.55
C SER A 43 4.36 6.10 -1.96
N GLU A 44 4.38 4.89 -1.41
CA GLU A 44 5.61 4.27 -0.90
C GLU A 44 6.47 3.61 -1.98
N GLU A 45 6.05 3.67 -3.24
CA GLU A 45 6.77 3.09 -4.36
C GLU A 45 7.20 4.14 -5.37
N ILE A 46 8.27 3.81 -6.12
CA ILE A 46 8.80 4.68 -7.17
C ILE A 46 7.85 4.76 -8.37
N GLU A 47 8.09 5.74 -9.24
CA GLU A 47 7.34 5.88 -10.49
C GLU A 47 7.39 4.59 -11.33
N GLY A 48 6.22 4.15 -11.78
CA GLY A 48 6.05 2.93 -12.59
C GLY A 48 5.89 1.63 -11.79
N ASP A 49 6.06 1.64 -10.47
CA ASP A 49 5.76 0.50 -9.62
C ASP A 49 4.29 0.51 -9.17
N PHE A 50 3.82 -0.60 -8.61
CA PHE A 50 2.40 -0.92 -8.47
C PHE A 50 1.59 0.18 -7.77
N MET A 51 1.96 0.55 -6.54
CA MET A 51 1.18 1.53 -5.78
C MET A 51 1.12 2.89 -6.45
N THR A 52 2.22 3.34 -7.08
CA THR A 52 2.23 4.63 -7.79
C THR A 52 1.39 4.58 -9.05
N VAL A 53 1.41 3.46 -9.81
CA VAL A 53 0.52 3.27 -10.97
C VAL A 53 -0.94 3.27 -10.54
N TRP A 54 -1.28 2.54 -9.47
CA TRP A 54 -2.66 2.49 -8.98
C TRP A 54 -3.10 3.78 -8.30
N ALA A 55 -2.20 4.54 -7.73
CA ALA A 55 -2.47 5.90 -7.25
C ALA A 55 -2.86 6.84 -8.41
N ASN A 56 -2.15 6.77 -9.53
CA ASN A 56 -2.48 7.53 -10.74
C ASN A 56 -3.83 7.06 -11.32
N ASN A 57 -4.08 5.75 -11.42
CA ASN A 57 -5.37 5.22 -11.86
C ASN A 57 -6.53 5.67 -10.96
N PHE A 58 -6.30 5.71 -9.65
CA PHE A 58 -7.28 6.23 -8.69
C PHE A 58 -7.53 7.74 -8.87
N ALA A 59 -6.48 8.52 -9.09
CA ALA A 59 -6.58 9.94 -9.37
C ALA A 59 -7.39 10.22 -10.64
N ASP A 60 -7.11 9.50 -11.72
CA ASP A 60 -7.83 9.60 -12.99
C ASP A 60 -9.30 9.19 -12.82
N TYR A 61 -9.57 8.08 -12.14
CA TYR A 61 -10.93 7.63 -11.82
C TYR A 61 -11.72 8.69 -11.05
N MET A 62 -11.15 9.23 -9.97
CA MET A 62 -11.84 10.24 -9.17
C MET A 62 -12.10 11.52 -9.98
N LYS A 63 -11.16 11.95 -10.80
CA LYS A 63 -11.31 13.11 -11.68
C LYS A 63 -12.41 12.90 -12.70
N GLU A 64 -12.47 11.72 -13.32
CA GLU A 64 -13.51 11.37 -14.31
C GLU A 64 -14.90 11.27 -13.66
N GLN A 65 -15.04 10.54 -12.55
CA GLN A 65 -16.32 10.31 -11.88
C GLN A 65 -16.89 11.56 -11.24
N THR A 66 -16.08 12.60 -11.04
CA THR A 66 -16.52 13.88 -10.44
C THR A 66 -16.54 15.03 -11.44
N ASP A 67 -16.49 14.76 -12.74
CA ASP A 67 -16.41 15.79 -13.80
C ASP A 67 -15.32 16.86 -13.52
N GLY A 68 -14.16 16.40 -12.99
CA GLY A 68 -13.02 17.26 -12.64
C GLY A 68 -13.17 18.05 -11.33
N GLN A 69 -14.17 17.76 -10.51
CA GLN A 69 -14.33 18.41 -9.20
C GLN A 69 -13.41 17.85 -8.12
N PHE A 70 -12.73 16.74 -8.39
CA PHE A 70 -11.69 16.17 -7.53
C PHE A 70 -10.38 16.08 -8.32
N ASP A 71 -9.32 16.74 -7.83
CA ASP A 71 -8.00 16.74 -8.45
C ASP A 71 -6.97 16.24 -7.43
N LEU A 72 -6.36 15.09 -7.74
CA LEU A 72 -5.44 14.37 -6.84
C LEU A 72 -4.04 14.37 -7.44
N GLU A 73 -3.10 15.00 -6.75
CA GLU A 73 -1.69 15.01 -7.13
C GLU A 73 -0.94 13.85 -6.46
N VAL A 74 -0.30 13.00 -7.26
CA VAL A 74 0.43 11.81 -6.79
C VAL A 74 1.91 12.11 -6.64
N TYR A 75 2.47 11.74 -5.48
CA TYR A 75 3.87 11.91 -5.11
C TYR A 75 4.51 10.52 -4.92
N PRO A 76 5.36 10.06 -5.86
CA PRO A 76 6.07 8.79 -5.73
C PRO A 76 7.06 8.78 -4.56
N TYR A 77 7.53 7.58 -4.19
CA TYR A 77 8.54 7.36 -3.14
C TYR A 77 9.73 8.32 -3.26
N GLY A 78 10.15 8.84 -2.10
CA GLY A 78 11.30 9.74 -2.00
C GLY A 78 11.01 11.21 -2.30
N THR A 79 9.80 11.56 -2.80
CA THR A 79 9.42 12.96 -3.10
C THR A 79 9.07 13.75 -1.84
N LEU A 80 8.40 13.12 -0.89
CA LEU A 80 7.94 13.74 0.37
C LEU A 80 8.62 13.16 1.61
N GLY A 81 9.61 12.31 1.44
CA GLY A 81 10.30 11.58 2.50
C GLY A 81 10.35 10.08 2.24
N ASP A 82 10.73 9.30 3.25
CA ASP A 82 10.65 7.83 3.19
C ASP A 82 9.26 7.33 3.59
N THR A 83 9.05 6.01 3.57
CA THR A 83 7.74 5.40 3.83
C THR A 83 7.20 5.75 5.23
N ARG A 84 8.06 5.90 6.22
CA ARG A 84 7.65 6.31 7.56
C ARG A 84 7.14 7.74 7.57
N ASP A 85 7.89 8.65 6.92
CA ASP A 85 7.54 10.07 6.88
C ASP A 85 6.17 10.28 6.21
N ILE A 86 5.91 9.64 5.07
CA ILE A 86 4.64 9.81 4.34
C ILE A 86 3.43 9.31 5.13
N ASN A 87 3.59 8.26 5.93
CA ASN A 87 2.54 7.77 6.82
C ASN A 87 2.26 8.78 7.96
N GLU A 88 3.29 9.40 8.53
CA GLU A 88 3.13 10.47 9.53
C GLU A 88 2.43 11.69 8.91
N LEU A 89 2.82 12.09 7.69
CA LEU A 89 2.20 13.20 6.97
C LEU A 89 0.70 12.96 6.71
N ALA A 90 0.30 11.74 6.38
CA ALA A 90 -1.10 11.39 6.20
C ALA A 90 -1.88 11.40 7.52
N GLN A 91 -1.29 10.87 8.60
CA GLN A 91 -1.94 10.88 9.90
C GLN A 91 -2.24 12.27 10.41
N ILE A 92 -1.31 13.23 10.24
CA ILE A 92 -1.50 14.62 10.67
C ILE A 92 -2.19 15.49 9.63
N GLY A 93 -2.56 14.96 8.46
CA GLY A 93 -3.32 15.65 7.41
C GLY A 93 -2.52 16.67 6.60
N VAL A 94 -1.21 16.51 6.47
CA VAL A 94 -0.36 17.31 5.56
C VAL A 94 -0.49 16.81 4.12
N VAL A 95 -0.64 15.50 3.94
CA VAL A 95 -1.16 14.87 2.73
C VAL A 95 -2.50 14.22 3.07
N GLU A 96 -3.41 14.21 2.11
CA GLU A 96 -4.75 13.66 2.32
C GLU A 96 -4.74 12.14 2.21
N PHE A 97 -3.92 11.57 1.33
CA PHE A 97 -3.84 10.14 1.08
C PHE A 97 -2.42 9.62 1.22
N VAL A 98 -2.31 8.36 1.66
CA VAL A 98 -1.10 7.57 1.58
C VAL A 98 -1.41 6.18 1.02
N PHE A 99 -0.67 5.75 0.01
CA PHE A 99 -0.66 4.36 -0.43
C PHE A 99 0.56 3.70 0.17
N THR A 100 0.30 2.78 1.09
CA THR A 100 1.30 2.17 1.97
C THR A 100 0.94 0.72 2.25
N ASP A 101 1.91 -0.05 2.71
CA ASP A 101 1.70 -1.41 3.16
C ASP A 101 1.24 -1.50 4.64
N PHE A 102 0.84 -2.71 5.03
CA PHE A 102 0.44 -3.02 6.41
C PHE A 102 1.59 -2.88 7.41
N ALA A 103 2.85 -3.05 6.99
CA ALA A 103 4.00 -3.04 7.89
C ALA A 103 4.28 -1.62 8.40
N TRP A 104 4.29 -0.63 7.51
CA TRP A 104 4.58 0.75 7.88
C TRP A 104 3.42 1.43 8.58
N ILE A 105 2.17 1.24 8.11
CA ILE A 105 1.00 1.82 8.75
C ILE A 105 0.74 1.22 10.15
N SER A 106 1.30 0.04 10.44
CA SER A 106 1.19 -0.62 11.75
C SER A 106 1.78 0.17 12.91
N ALA A 107 2.61 1.15 12.62
CA ALA A 107 3.11 2.10 13.63
C ALA A 107 1.97 2.90 14.28
N PHE A 108 0.88 3.12 13.55
CA PHE A 108 -0.32 3.85 13.97
C PHE A 108 -1.49 2.91 14.27
N VAL A 109 -1.63 1.84 13.50
CA VAL A 109 -2.74 0.88 13.60
C VAL A 109 -2.16 -0.54 13.76
N PRO A 110 -1.71 -0.92 14.95
CA PRO A 110 -1.03 -2.21 15.16
C PRO A 110 -1.86 -3.44 14.77
N GLU A 111 -3.19 -3.35 14.85
CA GLU A 111 -4.11 -4.43 14.51
C GLU A 111 -4.00 -4.87 13.04
N VAL A 112 -3.61 -3.96 12.14
CA VAL A 112 -3.51 -4.25 10.70
C VAL A 112 -2.49 -5.34 10.37
N GLN A 113 -1.51 -5.56 11.24
CA GLN A 113 -0.50 -6.61 11.09
C GLN A 113 -1.11 -8.03 11.01
N VAL A 114 -2.38 -8.22 11.36
CA VAL A 114 -3.08 -9.49 11.14
C VAL A 114 -3.03 -9.93 9.67
N LEU A 115 -2.99 -9.00 8.74
CA LEU A 115 -2.96 -9.28 7.31
C LEU A 115 -1.63 -9.87 6.83
N SER A 116 -0.55 -9.68 7.59
CA SER A 116 0.81 -10.15 7.27
C SER A 116 1.24 -11.41 8.04
N LEU A 117 0.35 -11.99 8.83
CA LEU A 117 0.66 -13.25 9.50
C LEU A 117 1.04 -14.32 8.48
N HIS A 118 2.23 -14.87 8.60
CA HIS A 118 2.78 -15.83 7.64
C HIS A 118 1.93 -17.10 7.57
N TYR A 119 1.71 -17.65 6.36
CA TYR A 119 0.91 -18.86 6.06
C TYR A 119 -0.58 -18.75 6.43
N LEU A 120 -1.10 -17.54 6.61
CA LEU A 120 -2.52 -17.33 6.87
C LEU A 120 -3.34 -17.42 5.57
N TRP A 121 -2.85 -16.79 4.51
CA TRP A 121 -3.53 -16.74 3.22
C TRP A 121 -3.29 -18.02 2.39
N PRO A 122 -4.30 -18.53 1.65
CA PRO A 122 -4.10 -19.66 0.76
C PRO A 122 -3.21 -19.26 -0.41
N LYS A 123 -2.36 -20.22 -0.86
CA LYS A 123 -1.52 -19.99 -2.05
C LYS A 123 -2.37 -19.87 -3.31
N ASP A 124 -3.33 -20.78 -3.43
CA ASP A 124 -4.16 -20.88 -4.63
C ASP A 124 -5.33 -19.90 -4.56
N ARG A 125 -5.55 -19.18 -5.66
CA ARG A 125 -6.66 -18.22 -5.79
C ARG A 125 -6.67 -17.14 -4.69
N MET A 126 -5.46 -16.73 -4.25
CA MET A 126 -5.34 -15.73 -3.18
C MET A 126 -6.07 -14.41 -3.51
N PRO A 127 -5.98 -13.85 -4.74
CA PRO A 127 -6.71 -12.62 -5.07
C PRO A 127 -8.23 -12.75 -4.94
N GLU A 128 -8.82 -13.86 -5.37
CA GLU A 128 -10.27 -14.09 -5.26
C GLU A 128 -10.70 -14.30 -3.80
N VAL A 129 -9.85 -14.96 -3.00
CA VAL A 129 -10.09 -15.07 -1.55
C VAL A 129 -10.03 -13.70 -0.89
N LEU A 130 -9.05 -12.86 -1.27
CA LEU A 130 -8.95 -11.48 -0.79
C LEU A 130 -10.18 -10.64 -1.18
N GLU A 131 -10.59 -10.69 -2.45
CA GLU A 131 -11.80 -9.99 -2.93
C GLU A 131 -13.02 -10.38 -2.10
N TRP A 132 -13.24 -11.69 -1.91
CA TRP A 132 -14.35 -12.18 -1.11
C TRP A 132 -14.29 -11.67 0.35
N VAL A 133 -13.10 -11.71 0.96
CA VAL A 133 -12.86 -11.24 2.33
C VAL A 133 -13.13 -9.75 2.46
N VAL A 134 -12.68 -8.94 1.50
CA VAL A 134 -12.89 -7.48 1.50
C VAL A 134 -14.36 -7.14 1.30
N GLU A 135 -15.06 -7.86 0.42
CA GLU A 135 -16.46 -7.60 0.08
C GLU A 135 -17.43 -8.10 1.15
N ASN A 136 -17.22 -9.32 1.66
CA ASN A 136 -18.21 -10.06 2.45
C ASN A 136 -17.76 -10.31 3.90
N GLY A 137 -16.47 -10.10 4.22
CA GLY A 137 -15.90 -10.37 5.54
C GLY A 137 -16.17 -9.25 6.55
N GLU A 138 -15.88 -9.54 7.80
CA GLU A 138 -15.97 -8.57 8.90
C GLU A 138 -14.61 -7.91 9.22
N ILE A 139 -13.52 -8.34 8.56
CA ILE A 139 -12.20 -7.76 8.82
C ILE A 139 -12.12 -6.28 8.41
N MET A 140 -12.69 -5.88 7.26
CA MET A 140 -12.68 -4.48 6.83
C MET A 140 -13.46 -3.56 7.77
N PRO A 141 -14.69 -3.89 8.23
CA PRO A 141 -15.37 -3.14 9.29
C PRO A 141 -14.59 -3.08 10.61
N PHE A 142 -13.87 -4.13 10.97
CA PHE A 142 -13.01 -4.13 12.15
C PHE A 142 -11.82 -3.17 11.98
N LEU A 143 -11.11 -3.26 10.86
CA LEU A 143 -9.98 -2.39 10.57
C LEU A 143 -10.40 -0.92 10.42
N ASP A 144 -11.53 -0.63 9.77
CA ASP A 144 -12.07 0.75 9.69
C ASP A 144 -12.19 1.40 11.08
N LYS A 145 -12.70 0.66 12.07
CA LYS A 145 -12.78 1.14 13.47
C LYS A 145 -11.40 1.37 14.09
N ALA A 146 -10.43 0.50 13.82
CA ALA A 146 -9.08 0.64 14.34
C ALA A 146 -8.36 1.84 13.71
N PHE A 147 -8.47 2.02 12.39
CA PHE A 147 -7.91 3.15 11.67
C PHE A 147 -8.51 4.48 12.13
N ARG A 148 -9.84 4.57 12.27
CA ARG A 148 -10.53 5.79 12.72
C ARG A 148 -10.12 6.24 14.11
N LYS A 149 -9.77 5.32 15.03
CA LYS A 149 -9.23 5.68 16.34
C LYS A 149 -7.90 6.45 16.23
N ASN A 150 -7.20 6.30 15.11
CA ASN A 150 -5.90 6.91 14.84
C ASN A 150 -5.96 8.02 13.77
N GLY A 151 -7.17 8.53 13.46
CA GLY A 151 -7.35 9.63 12.53
C GLY A 151 -7.21 9.25 11.04
N LEU A 152 -7.35 7.98 10.72
CA LEU A 152 -7.17 7.41 9.38
C LEU A 152 -8.42 6.61 8.95
N VAL A 153 -8.58 6.39 7.64
CA VAL A 153 -9.63 5.55 7.06
C VAL A 153 -9.02 4.66 5.98
N PRO A 154 -9.14 3.32 6.08
CA PRO A 154 -8.68 2.43 5.01
C PRO A 154 -9.71 2.44 3.87
N LEU A 155 -9.24 2.53 2.63
CA LEU A 155 -10.10 2.54 1.44
C LEU A 155 -10.31 1.14 0.86
N GLY A 156 -9.37 0.22 1.10
CA GLY A 156 -9.39 -1.16 0.62
C GLY A 156 -8.10 -1.88 0.95
N ILE A 157 -7.93 -3.05 0.38
CA ILE A 157 -6.68 -3.82 0.41
C ILE A 157 -6.32 -4.11 -1.04
N VAL A 158 -5.05 -3.96 -1.39
CA VAL A 158 -4.50 -4.32 -2.71
C VAL A 158 -3.46 -5.43 -2.56
N TYR A 159 -3.37 -6.31 -3.57
CA TYR A 159 -2.42 -7.40 -3.62
C TYR A 159 -1.33 -7.09 -4.65
N GLU A 160 -0.07 -7.34 -4.29
CA GLU A 160 1.10 -7.00 -5.10
C GLU A 160 1.99 -8.20 -5.44
N GLY A 161 1.46 -9.39 -5.20
CA GLY A 161 2.18 -10.63 -5.42
C GLY A 161 2.69 -11.27 -4.13
N TRP A 162 3.28 -12.45 -4.27
CA TRP A 162 3.93 -13.13 -3.15
C TRP A 162 5.35 -12.60 -2.94
N GLN A 163 5.75 -12.47 -1.68
CA GLN A 163 7.09 -12.06 -1.33
C GLN A 163 8.10 -13.19 -1.57
N TRP A 164 9.27 -12.82 -2.08
CA TRP A 164 10.42 -13.68 -2.28
C TRP A 164 11.52 -13.29 -1.30
N LEU A 165 12.11 -14.29 -0.63
CA LEU A 165 13.36 -14.08 0.09
C LEU A 165 14.48 -14.04 -0.92
N THR A 166 15.21 -12.92 -0.99
CA THR A 166 16.39 -12.78 -1.85
C THR A 166 17.64 -12.59 -0.99
N ALA A 167 18.67 -13.38 -1.24
CA ALA A 167 19.84 -13.48 -0.38
C ALA A 167 21.17 -13.55 -1.14
N LYS A 168 22.23 -13.06 -0.50
CA LYS A 168 23.62 -13.24 -0.96
C LYS A 168 24.15 -14.64 -0.66
N PRO A 169 24.06 -15.14 0.61
CA PRO A 169 24.44 -16.50 0.93
C PRO A 169 23.37 -17.49 0.50
N LYS A 170 23.71 -18.77 0.54
CA LYS A 170 22.76 -19.85 0.27
C LYS A 170 21.52 -19.73 1.16
N ALA A 171 20.34 -19.76 0.55
CA ALA A 171 19.05 -19.65 1.20
C ALA A 171 18.01 -20.51 0.46
N VAL A 172 18.17 -21.83 0.52
CA VAL A 172 17.36 -22.81 -0.22
C VAL A 172 16.37 -23.54 0.70
N THR A 173 16.80 -23.81 1.92
CA THR A 173 16.03 -24.52 2.94
C THR A 173 15.86 -23.66 4.20
N LEU A 174 14.95 -24.04 5.08
CA LEU A 174 14.76 -23.37 6.37
C LEU A 174 16.05 -23.37 7.23
N ASP A 175 16.82 -24.46 7.15
CA ASP A 175 18.10 -24.56 7.89
C ASP A 175 19.15 -23.57 7.38
N ASP A 176 19.15 -23.21 6.11
CA ASP A 176 20.06 -22.21 5.54
C ASP A 176 19.81 -20.79 6.11
N LEU A 177 18.64 -20.53 6.69
CA LEU A 177 18.24 -19.21 7.18
C LEU A 177 18.83 -18.86 8.55
N GLN A 178 19.45 -19.83 9.26
CA GLN A 178 19.92 -19.63 10.62
C GLN A 178 20.96 -18.52 10.74
N GLY A 179 20.65 -17.49 11.56
CA GLY A 179 21.52 -16.34 11.80
C GLY A 179 21.63 -15.34 10.65
N MET A 180 20.91 -15.57 9.53
CA MET A 180 20.94 -14.68 8.36
C MET A 180 20.40 -13.30 8.71
N LYS A 181 21.21 -12.26 8.48
CA LYS A 181 20.80 -10.86 8.69
C LYS A 181 19.85 -10.45 7.60
N THR A 182 18.57 -10.42 7.91
CA THR A 182 17.52 -10.16 6.93
C THR A 182 16.88 -8.80 7.16
N ARG A 183 16.85 -7.97 6.12
CA ARG A 183 16.06 -6.75 6.16
C ARG A 183 14.58 -7.09 6.15
N VAL A 184 13.84 -6.42 7.03
CA VAL A 184 12.39 -6.40 7.03
C VAL A 184 11.87 -4.97 7.00
N MET A 185 10.60 -4.78 6.67
CA MET A 185 9.91 -3.50 6.80
C MET A 185 9.70 -3.10 8.26
N GLY A 186 9.18 -1.92 8.53
CA GLY A 186 9.04 -1.32 9.86
C GLY A 186 8.01 -1.97 10.81
N SER A 187 7.73 -3.27 10.68
CA SER A 187 6.75 -4.01 11.48
C SER A 187 7.42 -4.81 12.60
N LYS A 188 6.86 -4.70 13.81
CA LYS A 188 7.28 -5.54 14.94
C LYS A 188 6.91 -7.00 14.72
N LEU A 189 5.81 -7.28 14.02
CA LEU A 189 5.38 -8.63 13.72
C LEU A 189 6.36 -9.30 12.75
N LEU A 190 6.75 -8.64 11.66
CA LEU A 190 7.73 -9.19 10.71
C LEU A 190 9.07 -9.52 11.39
N VAL A 191 9.49 -8.72 12.37
CA VAL A 191 10.67 -9.05 13.17
C VAL A 191 10.50 -10.38 13.91
N GLU A 192 9.33 -10.65 14.49
CA GLU A 192 9.08 -11.91 15.19
C GLU A 192 8.89 -13.10 14.23
N ASP A 193 8.25 -12.89 13.06
CA ASP A 193 8.07 -13.93 12.04
C ASP A 193 9.41 -14.44 11.53
N TYR A 194 10.28 -13.52 11.07
CA TYR A 194 11.60 -13.93 10.56
C TYR A 194 12.54 -14.41 11.67
N ARG A 195 12.39 -13.91 12.89
CA ARG A 195 13.11 -14.45 14.07
C ARG A 195 12.67 -15.89 14.38
N ALA A 196 11.40 -16.22 14.21
CA ALA A 196 10.92 -17.58 14.42
C ALA A 196 11.59 -18.58 13.47
N TYR A 197 11.97 -18.16 12.28
CA TYR A 197 12.76 -18.98 11.33
C TYR A 197 14.24 -19.04 11.65
N GLY A 198 14.69 -18.45 12.77
CA GLY A 198 16.09 -18.42 13.17
C GLY A 198 16.93 -17.33 12.53
N MET A 199 16.32 -16.42 11.78
CA MET A 199 16.99 -15.29 11.16
C MET A 199 17.30 -14.17 12.18
N SER A 200 18.10 -13.20 11.75
CA SER A 200 18.42 -11.96 12.49
C SER A 200 17.78 -10.76 11.75
N PRO A 201 16.47 -10.51 11.94
CA PRO A 201 15.76 -9.46 11.22
C PRO A 201 16.17 -8.06 11.69
N THR A 202 16.32 -7.16 10.72
CA THR A 202 16.68 -5.75 10.94
C THR A 202 15.71 -4.86 10.16
N PRO A 203 14.86 -4.07 10.82
CA PRO A 203 14.05 -3.05 10.15
C PRO A 203 14.92 -2.00 9.46
N MET A 204 14.61 -1.70 8.19
CA MET A 204 15.39 -0.76 7.38
C MET A 204 14.51 -0.13 6.29
N SER A 205 14.73 1.15 5.99
CA SER A 205 14.05 1.87 4.91
C SER A 205 14.30 1.22 3.55
N TYR A 206 13.30 1.31 2.66
CA TYR A 206 13.36 0.67 1.33
C TYR A 206 14.55 1.12 0.49
N GLY A 207 14.83 2.43 0.46
CA GLY A 207 15.95 3.00 -0.28
C GLY A 207 17.35 2.61 0.22
N GLU A 208 17.46 2.05 1.44
CA GLU A 208 18.75 1.62 2.02
C GLU A 208 19.09 0.15 1.72
N VAL A 209 18.13 -0.63 1.21
CA VAL A 209 18.26 -2.09 1.05
C VAL A 209 19.38 -2.47 0.09
N TYR A 210 19.47 -1.82 -1.09
CA TYR A 210 20.51 -2.11 -2.06
C TYR A 210 21.92 -1.93 -1.47
N SER A 211 22.16 -0.78 -0.84
CA SER A 211 23.46 -0.49 -0.21
C SER A 211 23.74 -1.41 0.99
N GLY A 212 22.70 -1.77 1.76
CA GLY A 212 22.79 -2.73 2.86
C GLY A 212 23.22 -4.12 2.39
N LEU A 213 22.62 -4.61 1.30
CA LEU A 213 23.03 -5.86 0.64
C LEU A 213 24.44 -5.76 0.06
N GLN A 214 24.73 -4.68 -0.69
CA GLN A 214 26.02 -4.50 -1.34
C GLN A 214 27.17 -4.52 -0.33
N THR A 215 27.04 -3.81 0.78
CA THR A 215 28.08 -3.69 1.82
C THR A 215 28.11 -4.87 2.80
N GLY A 216 27.10 -5.76 2.79
CA GLY A 216 26.99 -6.88 3.74
C GLY A 216 26.51 -6.46 5.13
N LEU A 217 25.89 -5.28 5.25
CA LEU A 217 25.16 -4.90 6.46
C LEU A 217 24.00 -5.87 6.72
N ILE A 218 23.33 -6.26 5.65
CA ILE A 218 22.32 -7.32 5.59
C ILE A 218 22.74 -8.39 4.59
N ASP A 219 22.27 -9.61 4.79
CA ASP A 219 22.54 -10.77 3.95
C ASP A 219 21.38 -11.07 3.00
N ALA A 220 20.16 -10.69 3.39
CA ALA A 220 18.93 -10.98 2.68
C ALA A 220 17.88 -9.88 2.89
N GLN A 221 16.84 -9.92 2.06
CA GLN A 221 15.64 -9.10 2.16
C GLN A 221 14.44 -9.84 1.60
N VAL A 222 13.23 -9.30 1.75
CA VAL A 222 11.99 -9.84 1.22
C VAL A 222 11.21 -8.77 0.49
N ASN A 223 10.78 -9.07 -0.72
CA ASN A 223 9.93 -8.23 -1.57
C ASN A 223 9.30 -9.08 -2.70
N PRO A 224 8.25 -8.60 -3.37
CA PRO A 224 7.82 -9.14 -4.65
C PRO A 224 8.86 -8.89 -5.75
N LEU A 225 8.80 -9.68 -6.83
CA LEU A 225 9.84 -9.64 -7.89
C LEU A 225 9.90 -8.32 -8.65
N PHE A 226 8.77 -7.60 -8.77
CA PHE A 226 8.81 -6.27 -9.40
C PHE A 226 9.72 -5.30 -8.63
N ALA A 227 9.66 -5.33 -7.30
CA ALA A 227 10.52 -4.52 -6.44
C ALA A 227 11.99 -4.96 -6.49
N ASP A 228 12.23 -6.27 -6.53
CA ASP A 228 13.59 -6.81 -6.74
C ASP A 228 14.21 -6.33 -8.05
N TYR A 229 13.40 -6.21 -9.11
CA TYR A 229 13.86 -5.71 -10.40
C TYR A 229 14.04 -4.19 -10.39
N SER A 230 13.03 -3.41 -10.00
CA SER A 230 13.05 -1.95 -10.07
C SER A 230 14.11 -1.33 -9.16
N MET A 231 14.35 -1.91 -7.98
CA MET A 231 15.38 -1.50 -7.03
C MET A 231 16.73 -2.22 -7.23
N LYS A 232 16.82 -3.09 -8.24
CA LYS A 232 18.03 -3.81 -8.64
C LYS A 232 18.63 -4.71 -7.55
N PHE A 233 17.79 -5.22 -6.64
CA PHE A 233 18.29 -6.11 -5.58
C PHE A 233 18.88 -7.38 -6.15
N TYR A 234 18.41 -7.84 -7.33
CA TYR A 234 18.97 -8.97 -8.05
C TYR A 234 20.47 -8.81 -8.40
N GLU A 235 20.97 -7.58 -8.60
CA GLU A 235 22.38 -7.36 -8.91
C GLU A 235 23.30 -7.80 -7.75
N VAL A 236 22.81 -7.69 -6.51
CA VAL A 236 23.58 -7.90 -5.28
C VAL A 236 23.17 -9.13 -4.46
N THR A 237 22.27 -9.97 -4.99
CA THR A 237 21.80 -11.22 -4.38
C THR A 237 21.98 -12.41 -5.35
N ASN A 238 22.05 -13.64 -4.85
CA ASN A 238 22.34 -14.83 -5.66
C ASN A 238 21.28 -15.93 -5.53
N TYR A 239 20.45 -15.86 -4.50
CA TYR A 239 19.41 -16.85 -4.19
C TYR A 239 18.07 -16.16 -4.10
N PHE A 240 17.09 -16.68 -4.82
CA PHE A 240 15.69 -16.23 -4.82
C PHE A 240 14.84 -17.41 -4.37
N THR A 241 14.25 -17.31 -3.20
CA THR A 241 13.51 -18.40 -2.58
C THR A 241 12.07 -18.00 -2.32
N GLN A 242 11.14 -18.69 -2.97
CA GLN A 242 9.73 -18.57 -2.71
C GLN A 242 9.35 -19.46 -1.53
N MET A 243 9.08 -18.81 -0.40
CA MET A 243 8.67 -19.48 0.82
C MET A 243 7.15 -19.67 0.91
N TRP A 244 6.38 -18.95 0.08
CA TRP A 244 4.91 -18.85 0.14
C TRP A 244 4.40 -18.43 1.53
N ALA A 245 5.18 -17.62 2.23
CA ALA A 245 4.91 -17.26 3.61
C ALA A 245 3.83 -16.17 3.70
N GLU A 246 3.97 -15.09 2.93
CA GLU A 246 3.03 -13.99 2.94
C GLU A 246 2.87 -13.37 1.55
N PRO A 247 1.66 -12.92 1.17
CA PRO A 247 1.48 -12.00 0.07
C PRO A 247 1.89 -10.60 0.51
N PHE A 248 2.37 -9.77 -0.42
CA PHE A 248 2.52 -8.34 -0.16
C PHE A 248 1.16 -7.67 -0.34
N LEU A 249 0.70 -6.99 0.72
CA LEU A 249 -0.60 -6.34 0.76
C LEU A 249 -0.44 -4.85 1.07
N GLY A 250 -0.98 -4.01 0.19
CA GLY A 250 -1.08 -2.58 0.39
C GLY A 250 -2.41 -2.17 1.01
N ILE A 251 -2.39 -1.07 1.74
CA ILE A 251 -3.56 -0.47 2.40
C ILE A 251 -3.70 0.99 1.97
N PRO A 252 -4.36 1.26 0.84
CA PRO A 252 -4.71 2.64 0.48
C PRO A 252 -5.47 3.31 1.61
N THR A 253 -4.96 4.41 2.10
CA THR A 253 -5.43 5.05 3.32
C THR A 253 -5.64 6.55 3.11
N VAL A 254 -6.66 7.12 3.74
CA VAL A 254 -6.96 8.55 3.70
C VAL A 254 -7.03 9.13 5.11
N ASN A 255 -6.64 10.40 5.28
CA ASN A 255 -6.82 11.15 6.51
C ASN A 255 -8.32 11.25 6.86
N MET A 256 -8.70 10.87 8.08
CA MET A 256 -10.11 10.81 8.50
C MET A 256 -10.80 12.16 8.44
N GLN A 257 -10.12 13.25 8.89
CA GLN A 257 -10.73 14.57 8.90
C GLN A 257 -11.04 15.06 7.47
N PHE A 258 -10.15 14.80 6.52
CA PHE A 258 -10.39 15.10 5.12
C PHE A 258 -11.55 14.25 4.56
N TYR A 259 -11.48 12.93 4.78
CA TYR A 259 -12.49 11.99 4.28
C TYR A 259 -13.90 12.32 4.76
N ASP A 260 -14.09 12.61 6.05
CA ASP A 260 -15.39 12.89 6.64
C ASP A 260 -16.00 14.25 6.18
N GLN A 261 -15.20 15.13 5.56
CA GLN A 261 -15.68 16.37 4.94
C GLN A 261 -16.13 16.19 3.49
N LEU A 262 -15.80 15.07 2.86
CA LEU A 262 -16.20 14.79 1.49
C LEU A 262 -17.70 14.43 1.40
N PRO A 263 -18.36 14.73 0.29
CA PRO A 263 -19.68 14.21 -0.02
C PRO A 263 -19.73 12.69 0.08
N GLU A 264 -20.84 12.13 0.57
CA GLU A 264 -20.99 10.69 0.82
C GLU A 264 -20.82 9.85 -0.46
N ASP A 265 -21.22 10.37 -1.60
CA ASP A 265 -21.03 9.75 -2.91
C ASP A 265 -19.55 9.64 -3.28
N MET A 266 -18.74 10.66 -3.03
CA MET A 266 -17.29 10.60 -3.24
C MET A 266 -16.63 9.59 -2.29
N GLN A 267 -17.03 9.54 -1.03
CA GLN A 267 -16.54 8.53 -0.08
C GLN A 267 -16.83 7.10 -0.57
N LYS A 268 -18.02 6.86 -1.10
CA LYS A 268 -18.42 5.57 -1.68
C LYS A 268 -17.63 5.24 -2.95
N MET A 269 -17.43 6.24 -3.83
CA MET A 269 -16.60 6.07 -5.05
C MET A 269 -15.19 5.62 -4.73
N MET A 270 -14.54 6.20 -3.72
CA MET A 270 -13.20 5.82 -3.30
C MET A 270 -13.11 4.35 -2.90
N LYS A 271 -13.97 3.89 -2.00
CA LYS A 271 -14.00 2.48 -1.56
C LYS A 271 -14.38 1.54 -2.70
N LYS A 272 -15.31 1.95 -3.55
CA LYS A 272 -15.76 1.19 -4.71
C LYS A 272 -14.60 0.94 -5.70
N PHE A 273 -13.77 1.95 -5.96
CA PHE A 273 -12.61 1.81 -6.85
C PHE A 273 -11.71 0.65 -6.42
N PHE A 274 -11.34 0.58 -5.15
CA PHE A 274 -10.46 -0.48 -4.67
C PHE A 274 -11.12 -1.85 -4.68
N LEU A 275 -12.39 -1.96 -4.27
CA LEU A 275 -13.11 -3.23 -4.27
C LEU A 275 -13.27 -3.80 -5.69
N GLU A 276 -13.72 -2.99 -6.64
CA GLU A 276 -13.98 -3.43 -8.02
C GLU A 276 -12.71 -3.72 -8.83
N ASN A 277 -11.53 -3.33 -8.32
CA ASN A 277 -10.27 -3.50 -9.02
C ASN A 277 -9.32 -4.51 -8.37
N ILE A 278 -9.72 -5.25 -7.34
CA ILE A 278 -8.83 -6.23 -6.67
C ILE A 278 -8.29 -7.25 -7.69
N ILE A 279 -9.16 -7.85 -8.48
CA ILE A 279 -8.75 -8.87 -9.48
C ILE A 279 -7.95 -8.25 -10.62
N ASN A 280 -8.39 -7.12 -11.18
CA ASN A 280 -7.67 -6.44 -12.25
C ASN A 280 -6.26 -6.02 -11.82
N ALA A 281 -6.13 -5.56 -10.57
CA ALA A 281 -4.86 -5.19 -9.97
C ALA A 281 -3.95 -6.41 -9.79
N ALA A 282 -4.52 -7.53 -9.31
CA ALA A 282 -3.80 -8.78 -9.15
C ALA A 282 -3.31 -9.34 -10.49
N GLU A 283 -4.15 -9.37 -11.51
CA GLU A 283 -3.74 -9.81 -12.86
C GLU A 283 -2.61 -8.94 -13.42
N TRP A 284 -2.69 -7.62 -13.23
CA TRP A 284 -1.66 -6.70 -13.69
C TRP A 284 -0.32 -6.94 -12.99
N ILE A 285 -0.34 -7.08 -11.65
CA ILE A 285 0.90 -7.26 -10.88
C ILE A 285 1.50 -8.64 -11.07
N ASP A 286 0.70 -9.68 -11.21
CA ASP A 286 1.19 -11.03 -11.49
C ASP A 286 1.87 -11.09 -12.86
N ALA A 287 1.30 -10.44 -13.88
CA ALA A 287 1.93 -10.31 -15.20
C ALA A 287 3.25 -9.51 -15.11
N ARG A 288 3.29 -8.43 -14.30
CA ARG A 288 4.50 -7.63 -14.05
C ARG A 288 5.56 -8.46 -13.35
N ASN A 289 5.24 -9.16 -12.26
CA ASN A 289 6.17 -10.03 -11.53
C ASN A 289 6.75 -11.13 -12.42
N ALA A 290 5.90 -11.77 -13.25
CA ALA A 290 6.36 -12.77 -14.21
C ALA A 290 7.27 -12.19 -15.30
N GLY A 291 6.99 -10.98 -15.75
CA GLY A 291 7.83 -10.26 -16.73
C GLY A 291 9.18 -9.86 -16.14
N ASP A 292 9.19 -9.35 -14.92
CA ASP A 292 10.41 -8.92 -14.25
C ASP A 292 11.28 -10.11 -13.83
N ARG A 293 10.68 -11.24 -13.45
CA ARG A 293 11.40 -12.51 -13.29
C ARG A 293 12.22 -12.86 -14.53
N LYS A 294 11.61 -12.81 -15.71
CA LYS A 294 12.32 -13.12 -16.98
C LYS A 294 13.49 -12.17 -17.23
N LYS A 295 13.31 -10.87 -16.97
CA LYS A 295 14.39 -9.89 -17.11
C LYS A 295 15.54 -10.19 -16.13
N ILE A 296 15.22 -10.51 -14.87
CA ILE A 296 16.22 -10.91 -13.87
C ILE A 296 16.98 -12.15 -14.36
N GLU A 297 16.29 -13.19 -14.86
CA GLU A 297 16.91 -14.42 -15.39
C GLU A 297 17.81 -14.14 -16.61
N GLU A 298 17.46 -13.17 -17.46
CA GLU A 298 18.26 -12.75 -18.60
C GLU A 298 19.48 -11.92 -18.19
N GLU A 299 19.34 -10.99 -17.25
CA GLU A 299 20.41 -10.09 -16.83
C GLU A 299 21.37 -10.73 -15.83
N LYS A 300 20.89 -11.70 -15.02
CA LYS A 300 21.70 -12.44 -14.04
C LYS A 300 21.36 -13.93 -14.03
N PRO A 301 21.82 -14.69 -15.03
CA PRO A 301 21.44 -16.10 -15.23
C PRO A 301 22.03 -17.07 -14.19
N ASP A 302 22.92 -16.62 -13.31
CA ASP A 302 23.52 -17.40 -12.24
C ASP A 302 22.72 -17.39 -10.92
N ILE A 303 21.59 -16.70 -10.88
CA ILE A 303 20.68 -16.73 -9.74
C ILE A 303 20.11 -18.14 -9.56
N VAL A 304 20.15 -18.62 -8.31
CA VAL A 304 19.52 -19.87 -7.91
C VAL A 304 18.09 -19.61 -7.48
N TRP A 305 17.13 -20.07 -8.30
CA TRP A 305 15.71 -19.99 -8.01
C TRP A 305 15.24 -21.24 -7.27
N THR A 306 14.51 -21.06 -6.17
CA THR A 306 13.99 -22.16 -5.36
C THR A 306 12.55 -21.84 -4.94
N GLU A 307 11.71 -22.86 -4.94
CA GLU A 307 10.40 -22.82 -4.27
C GLU A 307 10.40 -23.90 -3.19
N TRP A 308 9.96 -23.55 -1.98
CA TRP A 308 9.87 -24.52 -0.90
C TRP A 308 8.82 -25.57 -1.19
N ASP A 309 9.16 -26.80 -0.91
CA ASP A 309 8.23 -27.91 -0.97
C ASP A 309 7.29 -27.96 0.24
N LYS A 310 6.36 -28.92 0.23
CA LYS A 310 5.38 -29.07 1.30
C LYS A 310 6.01 -29.34 2.67
N GLU A 311 7.19 -29.98 2.71
CA GLU A 311 7.88 -30.30 3.96
C GLU A 311 8.46 -29.04 4.60
N GLU A 312 9.19 -28.23 3.82
CA GLU A 312 9.76 -26.96 4.29
C GLU A 312 8.65 -25.97 4.70
N ILE A 313 7.59 -25.84 3.89
CA ILE A 313 6.41 -25.04 4.22
C ILE A 313 5.76 -25.51 5.54
N SER A 314 5.61 -26.82 5.73
CA SER A 314 5.00 -27.35 6.97
C SER A 314 5.82 -27.06 8.22
N LYS A 315 7.17 -27.11 8.11
CA LYS A 315 8.06 -26.74 9.20
C LYS A 315 7.94 -25.25 9.55
N ALA A 316 8.03 -24.40 8.54
CA ALA A 316 7.94 -22.95 8.72
C ALA A 316 6.55 -22.51 9.23
N LYS A 317 5.47 -23.09 8.72
CA LYS A 317 4.11 -22.81 9.18
C LYS A 317 3.93 -23.07 10.67
N LYS A 318 4.45 -24.17 11.21
CA LYS A 318 4.40 -24.45 12.65
C LYS A 318 5.13 -23.39 13.48
N MET A 319 6.21 -22.81 12.95
CA MET A 319 6.92 -21.72 13.60
C MET A 319 6.11 -20.44 13.56
N ALA A 320 5.52 -20.10 12.41
CA ALA A 320 4.65 -18.94 12.25
C ALA A 320 3.40 -19.01 13.13
N GLU A 321 2.77 -20.18 13.27
CA GLU A 321 1.62 -20.36 14.16
C GLU A 321 1.93 -20.02 15.63
N SER A 322 3.16 -20.18 16.08
CA SER A 322 3.58 -19.72 17.41
C SER A 322 3.63 -18.20 17.50
N VAL A 323 3.98 -17.53 16.41
CA VAL A 323 3.96 -16.06 16.35
C VAL A 323 2.53 -15.53 16.40
N TRP A 324 1.59 -16.15 15.68
CA TRP A 324 0.16 -15.78 15.70
C TRP A 324 -0.43 -15.81 17.12
N ASN A 325 -0.12 -16.88 17.86
CA ASN A 325 -0.73 -17.14 19.15
C ASN A 325 -0.02 -16.42 20.31
N ASP A 326 1.33 -16.37 20.25
CA ASP A 326 2.13 -15.97 21.40
C ASP A 326 2.69 -14.53 21.27
N LYS A 327 2.92 -14.05 20.04
CA LYS A 327 3.57 -12.75 19.80
C LYS A 327 2.61 -11.68 19.32
N TYR A 328 1.80 -11.97 18.32
CA TYR A 328 0.90 -11.00 17.71
C TYR A 328 -0.04 -10.33 18.73
N PRO A 329 -0.65 -11.02 19.71
CA PRO A 329 -1.48 -10.37 20.73
C PRO A 329 -0.74 -9.30 21.54
N GLY A 330 0.52 -9.55 21.89
CA GLY A 330 1.37 -8.59 22.60
C GLY A 330 1.84 -7.42 21.74
N ILE A 331 1.87 -7.59 20.43
CA ILE A 331 2.30 -6.56 19.46
C ILE A 331 1.14 -5.64 19.10
N ALA A 332 -0.01 -6.22 18.74
CA ALA A 332 -1.17 -5.49 18.24
C ALA A 332 -2.17 -5.06 19.34
N GLY A 333 -1.97 -5.52 20.58
CA GLY A 333 -2.78 -5.09 21.72
C GLY A 333 -4.16 -5.74 21.81
N ASP A 334 -5.08 -5.06 22.49
CA ASP A 334 -6.40 -5.62 22.89
C ASP A 334 -7.27 -6.09 21.70
N GLY A 335 -7.09 -5.51 20.52
CA GLY A 335 -7.81 -5.90 19.30
C GLY A 335 -7.25 -7.12 18.55
N ALA A 336 -6.03 -7.54 18.88
CA ALA A 336 -5.29 -8.55 18.09
C ALA A 336 -5.99 -9.90 17.99
N VAL A 337 -6.43 -10.44 19.13
CA VAL A 337 -7.10 -11.76 19.17
C VAL A 337 -8.40 -11.75 18.41
N GLU A 338 -9.15 -10.66 18.48
CA GLU A 338 -10.40 -10.51 17.73
C GLU A 338 -10.13 -10.36 16.23
N ALA A 339 -9.13 -9.55 15.83
CA ALA A 339 -8.72 -9.41 14.44
C ALA A 339 -8.32 -10.76 13.81
N LEU A 340 -7.49 -11.54 14.52
CA LEU A 340 -7.08 -12.86 14.05
C LEU A 340 -8.27 -13.81 13.89
N LYS A 341 -9.16 -13.84 14.87
CA LYS A 341 -10.36 -14.70 14.84
C LYS A 341 -11.28 -14.31 13.68
N ILE A 342 -11.49 -13.02 13.47
CA ILE A 342 -12.30 -12.50 12.35
C ILE A 342 -11.67 -12.92 11.03
N LEU A 343 -10.38 -12.65 10.82
CA LEU A 343 -9.73 -12.90 9.55
C LEU A 343 -9.66 -14.40 9.23
N LEU A 344 -9.33 -15.25 10.20
CA LEU A 344 -9.36 -16.70 10.01
C LEU A 344 -10.73 -17.19 9.57
N ARG A 345 -11.79 -16.73 10.23
CA ARG A 345 -13.17 -17.08 9.86
C ARG A 345 -13.52 -16.58 8.45
N ASP A 346 -13.16 -15.33 8.13
CA ASP A 346 -13.46 -14.72 6.84
C ASP A 346 -12.73 -15.45 5.70
N ILE A 347 -11.46 -15.85 5.90
CA ILE A 347 -10.70 -16.67 4.93
C ILE A 347 -11.35 -18.06 4.76
N GLU A 348 -11.71 -18.74 5.83
CA GLU A 348 -12.37 -20.06 5.72
C GLU A 348 -13.74 -20.00 5.04
N ASN A 349 -14.51 -18.93 5.30
CA ASN A 349 -15.78 -18.69 4.59
C ASN A 349 -15.54 -18.41 3.09
N ALA A 350 -14.53 -17.63 2.76
CA ALA A 350 -14.14 -17.35 1.37
C ALA A 350 -13.72 -18.66 0.66
N LYS A 351 -12.85 -19.46 1.29
CA LYS A 351 -12.43 -20.77 0.75
C LYS A 351 -13.63 -21.69 0.50
N ALA A 352 -14.54 -21.78 1.44
CA ALA A 352 -15.75 -22.59 1.29
C ALA A 352 -16.64 -22.08 0.15
N ALA A 353 -16.83 -20.77 0.02
CA ALA A 353 -17.66 -20.15 -1.03
C ALA A 353 -17.05 -20.34 -2.43
N LEU A 354 -15.72 -20.29 -2.52
CA LEU A 354 -14.98 -20.36 -3.78
C LEU A 354 -14.52 -21.77 -4.16
N GLY A 355 -14.67 -22.76 -3.27
CA GLY A 355 -14.18 -24.13 -3.48
C GLY A 355 -12.65 -24.23 -3.50
N VAL A 356 -11.97 -23.45 -2.65
CA VAL A 356 -10.52 -23.45 -2.46
C VAL A 356 -10.17 -24.33 -1.25
N GLU A 357 -9.11 -25.17 -1.36
CA GLU A 357 -8.63 -26.02 -0.26
C GLU A 357 -7.73 -25.27 0.75
#